data_7072f03bd63ef8926fafe43df2c907ca
#
_entry.id   7072f03bd63ef8926fafe43df2c907ca
#
_cell.length_a   1.000
_cell.length_b   1.000
_cell.length_c   1.000
_cell.angle_alpha   90.00
_cell.angle_beta   90.00
_cell.angle_gamma   90.00
#
_symmetry.space_group_name_H-M   'P 1'
#
loop_
_entity.id
_entity.type
_entity.pdbx_description
1 polymer ?
#
loop_
_entity_poly.entity_id
_entity_poly.type
_entity_poly.pdbx_seq_one_letter_code
_entity_poly.pdbx_strand_id
1 'polypeptide(L)'
;YAYRDSIFKKPDARRRYIIHAVDYELSPISGPNLSYPALQKIFEGRDRSSITPTEIRNAIIATRSSKLPNPATVPSAGSFFKNPVISEECFNAIVAGNPGISVPNFRVEGGYKIPAAWLIDQCGWKGYGEGNVAVWHLQPLVIVNPERKASPDEVISLENKIIVSVREKFGITLTPEVEHI
;
A
#
# COMPACT_ATOMS: atom_id res chain seq x y z
N TYR A 1 -14.05 -10.38 -8.15
CA TYR A 1 -12.99 -9.71 -7.35
C TYR A 1 -12.24 -8.74 -8.25
N ALA A 2 -11.92 -7.54 -7.75
CA ALA A 2 -11.11 -6.53 -8.40
C ALA A 2 -10.05 -5.98 -7.43
N TYR A 3 -9.24 -4.99 -7.88
CA TYR A 3 -8.25 -4.37 -7.01
C TYR A 3 -8.92 -3.72 -5.80
N ARG A 4 -8.62 -4.25 -4.61
CA ARG A 4 -9.20 -3.79 -3.33
C ARG A 4 -10.73 -3.79 -3.29
N ASP A 5 -11.38 -4.60 -4.12
CA ASP A 5 -12.84 -4.75 -4.17
C ASP A 5 -13.28 -6.22 -4.16
N SER A 6 -14.40 -6.48 -3.51
CA SER A 6 -15.07 -7.76 -3.46
C SER A 6 -16.54 -7.59 -3.06
N ILE A 7 -17.34 -8.63 -3.24
CA ILE A 7 -18.75 -8.65 -2.78
C ILE A 7 -18.86 -8.39 -1.27
N PHE A 8 -17.85 -8.80 -0.47
CA PHE A 8 -17.85 -8.64 0.99
C PHE A 8 -17.62 -7.18 1.45
N LYS A 9 -17.18 -6.29 0.54
CA LYS A 9 -17.00 -4.86 0.82
C LYS A 9 -18.23 -4.02 0.48
N LYS A 10 -19.23 -4.61 -0.16
CA LYS A 10 -20.49 -3.92 -0.46
C LYS A 10 -21.28 -3.64 0.81
N PRO A 11 -22.02 -2.53 0.89
CA PRO A 11 -22.74 -2.13 2.10
C PRO A 11 -23.69 -3.19 2.65
N ASP A 12 -24.39 -3.92 1.78
CA ASP A 12 -25.34 -4.99 2.12
C ASP A 12 -24.68 -6.29 2.60
N ALA A 13 -23.41 -6.51 2.27
CA ALA A 13 -22.64 -7.69 2.68
C ALA A 13 -21.69 -7.39 3.85
N ARG A 14 -21.34 -6.12 4.04
CA ARG A 14 -20.41 -5.69 5.09
C ARG A 14 -20.93 -6.07 6.48
N ARG A 15 -20.09 -6.70 7.30
CA ARG A 15 -20.39 -7.20 8.65
C ARG A 15 -21.42 -8.34 8.72
N ARG A 16 -21.86 -8.89 7.58
CA ARG A 16 -22.79 -10.05 7.56
C ARG A 16 -22.07 -11.39 7.45
N TYR A 17 -20.84 -11.39 7.00
CA TYR A 17 -20.08 -12.62 6.75
C TYR A 17 -18.73 -12.58 7.46
N ILE A 18 -18.32 -13.74 7.95
CA ILE A 18 -16.98 -14.01 8.46
C ILE A 18 -16.32 -14.99 7.50
N ILE A 19 -15.22 -14.57 6.87
CA ILE A 19 -14.43 -15.44 6.00
C ILE A 19 -13.49 -16.23 6.92
N HIS A 20 -13.76 -17.54 7.10
CA HIS A 20 -12.94 -18.38 7.96
C HIS A 20 -11.93 -19.25 7.19
N ALA A 21 -12.11 -19.44 5.90
CA ALA A 21 -11.22 -20.23 5.04
C ALA A 21 -11.23 -19.70 3.61
N VAL A 22 -10.15 -19.94 2.89
CA VAL A 22 -10.02 -19.68 1.46
C VAL A 22 -9.34 -20.89 0.83
N ASP A 23 -9.97 -21.48 -0.19
CA ASP A 23 -9.40 -22.57 -0.97
C ASP A 23 -8.67 -22.00 -2.20
N TYR A 24 -7.44 -22.46 -2.44
CA TYR A 24 -6.64 -22.08 -3.60
C TYR A 24 -6.44 -23.28 -4.51
N GLU A 25 -6.83 -23.15 -5.75
CA GLU A 25 -6.45 -24.09 -6.81
C GLU A 25 -5.06 -23.70 -7.33
N LEU A 26 -4.07 -24.58 -7.14
CA LEU A 26 -2.68 -24.35 -7.53
C LEU A 26 -2.31 -25.32 -8.66
N SER A 27 -1.54 -24.83 -9.65
CA SER A 27 -1.01 -25.62 -10.73
C SER A 27 0.48 -25.91 -10.53
N PRO A 28 0.94 -27.17 -10.52
CA PRO A 28 2.34 -27.51 -10.48
C PRO A 28 3.08 -27.24 -11.79
N ILE A 29 2.33 -27.06 -12.88
CA ILE A 29 2.87 -26.90 -14.25
C ILE A 29 3.18 -25.41 -14.55
N SER A 30 2.54 -24.47 -13.84
CA SER A 30 2.76 -23.05 -14.03
C SER A 30 4.16 -22.68 -13.54
N GLY A 31 5.00 -22.14 -14.41
CA GLY A 31 6.27 -21.54 -14.00
C GLY A 31 6.05 -20.37 -13.03
N PRO A 32 7.10 -19.91 -12.35
CA PRO A 32 7.00 -18.85 -11.34
C PRO A 32 6.56 -17.53 -11.97
N ASN A 33 5.59 -16.86 -11.32
CA ASN A 33 5.23 -15.50 -11.68
C ASN A 33 6.22 -14.51 -11.03
N LEU A 34 7.12 -13.97 -11.82
CA LEU A 34 8.14 -12.99 -11.41
C LEU A 34 7.79 -11.57 -11.89
N SER A 35 6.54 -11.27 -12.24
CA SER A 35 6.13 -9.95 -12.76
C SER A 35 6.28 -8.81 -11.75
N TYR A 36 6.39 -9.13 -10.46
CA TYR A 36 6.63 -8.12 -9.43
C TYR A 36 8.04 -7.52 -9.56
N PRO A 37 8.20 -6.18 -9.67
CA PRO A 37 9.49 -5.55 -10.00
C PRO A 37 10.65 -5.92 -9.08
N ALA A 38 10.40 -6.09 -7.79
CA ALA A 38 11.44 -6.52 -6.85
C ALA A 38 11.92 -7.94 -7.12
N LEU A 39 11.02 -8.85 -7.52
CA LEU A 39 11.38 -10.22 -7.88
C LEU A 39 12.11 -10.28 -9.22
N GLN A 40 11.68 -9.47 -10.20
CA GLN A 40 12.39 -9.33 -11.46
C GLN A 40 13.86 -8.96 -11.25
N LYS A 41 14.12 -7.96 -10.40
CA LYS A 41 15.48 -7.52 -10.08
C LYS A 41 16.29 -8.59 -9.34
N ILE A 42 15.68 -9.31 -8.39
CA ILE A 42 16.38 -10.35 -7.59
C ILE A 42 16.76 -11.54 -8.46
N PHE A 43 15.90 -11.92 -9.40
CA PHE A 43 16.09 -13.08 -10.27
C PHE A 43 16.53 -12.73 -11.70
N GLU A 44 17.03 -11.51 -11.90
CA GLU A 44 17.53 -11.05 -13.19
C GLU A 44 18.65 -11.96 -13.70
N GLY A 45 18.57 -12.37 -14.97
CA GLY A 45 19.55 -13.25 -15.62
C GLY A 45 19.49 -14.72 -15.21
N ARG A 46 18.60 -15.12 -14.30
CA ARG A 46 18.42 -16.53 -13.93
C ARG A 46 17.41 -17.22 -14.85
N ASP A 47 17.70 -18.48 -15.15
CA ASP A 47 16.72 -19.34 -15.83
C ASP A 47 15.51 -19.57 -14.90
N ARG A 48 14.32 -19.21 -15.40
CA ARG A 48 13.06 -19.34 -14.65
C ARG A 48 12.75 -20.76 -14.21
N SER A 49 13.16 -21.75 -15.01
CA SER A 49 12.93 -23.18 -14.70
C SER A 49 13.74 -23.65 -13.48
N SER A 50 14.84 -22.96 -13.17
CA SER A 50 15.71 -23.29 -12.02
C SER A 50 15.29 -22.61 -10.71
N ILE A 51 14.32 -21.67 -10.76
CA ILE A 51 13.91 -20.90 -9.59
C ILE A 51 12.85 -21.69 -8.80
N THR A 52 13.18 -22.02 -7.58
CA THR A 52 12.29 -22.80 -6.70
C THR A 52 11.26 -21.92 -5.98
N PRO A 53 10.09 -22.46 -5.62
CA PRO A 53 9.11 -21.75 -4.79
C PRO A 53 9.69 -21.26 -3.46
N THR A 54 10.64 -22.00 -2.88
CA THR A 54 11.32 -21.64 -1.63
C THR A 54 12.17 -20.38 -1.81
N GLU A 55 12.91 -20.26 -2.90
CA GLU A 55 13.72 -19.08 -3.20
C GLU A 55 12.81 -17.84 -3.37
N ILE A 56 11.70 -17.99 -4.12
CA ILE A 56 10.73 -16.91 -4.30
C ILE A 56 10.14 -16.48 -2.96
N ARG A 57 9.71 -17.43 -2.14
CA ARG A 57 9.18 -17.15 -0.79
C ARG A 57 10.20 -16.38 0.05
N ASN A 58 11.45 -16.84 0.08
CA ASN A 58 12.49 -16.18 0.85
C ASN A 58 12.82 -14.77 0.33
N ALA A 59 12.84 -14.57 -0.99
CA ALA A 59 13.00 -13.26 -1.60
C ALA A 59 11.86 -12.30 -1.24
N ILE A 60 10.61 -12.78 -1.24
CA ILE A 60 9.45 -12.01 -0.81
C ILE A 60 9.57 -11.63 0.68
N ILE A 61 9.89 -12.58 1.54
CA ILE A 61 10.07 -12.33 2.98
C ILE A 61 11.15 -11.27 3.20
N ALA A 62 12.33 -11.45 2.60
CA ALA A 62 13.44 -10.49 2.72
C ALA A 62 13.03 -9.08 2.23
N THR A 63 12.39 -8.99 1.07
CA THR A 63 11.91 -7.72 0.51
C THR A 63 10.88 -7.04 1.42
N ARG A 64 9.97 -7.80 2.01
CA ARG A 64 8.97 -7.25 2.93
C ARG A 64 9.60 -6.81 4.25
N SER A 65 10.45 -7.64 4.83
CA SER A 65 11.15 -7.35 6.10
C SER A 65 12.07 -6.13 6.00
N SER A 66 12.63 -5.83 4.82
CA SER A 66 13.44 -4.63 4.62
C SER A 66 12.64 -3.33 4.53
N LYS A 67 11.31 -3.38 4.38
CA LYS A 67 10.46 -2.21 4.18
C LYS A 67 9.38 -2.04 5.24
N LEU A 68 8.89 -3.12 5.81
CA LEU A 68 7.76 -3.10 6.74
C LEU A 68 8.23 -3.29 8.17
N PRO A 69 7.54 -2.68 9.15
CA PRO A 69 7.82 -2.96 10.55
C PRO A 69 7.52 -4.42 10.89
N ASN A 70 8.25 -4.96 11.84
CA ASN A 70 7.89 -6.26 12.42
C ASN A 70 6.69 -6.05 13.37
N PRO A 71 5.50 -6.61 13.08
CA PRO A 71 4.30 -6.37 13.88
C PRO A 71 4.40 -6.91 15.32
N ALA A 72 5.31 -7.84 15.57
CA ALA A 72 5.57 -8.32 16.93
C ALA A 72 6.23 -7.26 17.82
N THR A 73 7.00 -6.34 17.24
CA THR A 73 7.71 -5.27 17.97
C THR A 73 7.08 -3.91 17.76
N VAL A 74 6.66 -3.60 16.53
CA VAL A 74 6.06 -2.30 16.15
C VAL A 74 4.69 -2.55 15.53
N PRO A 75 3.59 -2.46 16.32
CA PRO A 75 2.25 -2.66 15.82
C PRO A 75 1.86 -1.68 14.72
N SER A 76 1.13 -2.18 13.73
CA SER A 76 0.55 -1.42 12.64
C SER A 76 -0.67 -2.14 12.07
N ALA A 77 -1.53 -1.41 11.36
CA ALA A 77 -2.63 -1.98 10.58
C ALA A 77 -2.22 -2.35 9.14
N GLY A 78 -0.92 -2.36 8.83
CA GLY A 78 -0.40 -2.57 7.48
C GLY A 78 -0.51 -1.31 6.61
N SER A 79 -0.73 -1.49 5.30
CA SER A 79 -0.97 -0.36 4.39
C SER A 79 -2.27 0.34 4.75
N PHE A 80 -2.19 1.60 5.14
CA PHE A 80 -3.31 2.33 5.71
C PHE A 80 -4.25 2.92 4.65
N PHE A 81 -3.72 3.30 3.50
CA PHE A 81 -4.49 3.93 2.42
C PHE A 81 -4.47 3.09 1.14
N LYS A 82 -5.56 3.19 0.37
CA LYS A 82 -5.62 2.67 -1.00
C LYS A 82 -4.84 3.56 -1.95
N ASN A 83 -4.24 2.97 -2.98
CA ASN A 83 -3.71 3.76 -4.08
C ASN A 83 -4.87 4.37 -4.87
N PRO A 84 -5.00 5.70 -4.98
CA PRO A 84 -6.08 6.35 -5.71
C PRO A 84 -5.97 6.08 -7.21
N VAL A 85 -7.12 5.96 -7.86
CA VAL A 85 -7.26 6.03 -9.32
C VAL A 85 -7.85 7.39 -9.66
N ILE A 86 -7.16 8.15 -10.49
CA ILE A 86 -7.53 9.51 -10.88
C ILE A 86 -7.72 9.60 -12.39
N SER A 87 -8.51 10.58 -12.84
CA SER A 87 -8.69 10.83 -14.27
C SER A 87 -7.40 11.29 -14.95
N GLU A 88 -7.33 11.19 -16.25
CA GLU A 88 -6.20 11.68 -17.05
C GLU A 88 -6.03 13.21 -16.89
N GLU A 89 -7.12 13.94 -16.80
CA GLU A 89 -7.09 15.38 -16.56
C GLU A 89 -6.43 15.73 -15.21
N CYS A 90 -6.84 15.05 -14.14
CA CYS A 90 -6.26 15.23 -12.82
C CYS A 90 -4.76 14.85 -12.81
N PHE A 91 -4.40 13.76 -13.48
CA PHE A 91 -2.99 13.35 -13.60
C PHE A 91 -2.16 14.42 -14.31
N ASN A 92 -2.64 14.95 -15.45
CA ASN A 92 -1.94 15.98 -16.20
C ASN A 92 -1.78 17.27 -15.38
N ALA A 93 -2.81 17.66 -14.61
CA ALA A 93 -2.72 18.81 -13.72
C ALA A 93 -1.64 18.63 -12.62
N ILE A 94 -1.52 17.42 -12.05
CA ILE A 94 -0.47 17.09 -11.07
C ILE A 94 0.91 17.17 -11.70
N VAL A 95 1.09 16.63 -12.90
CA VAL A 95 2.38 16.70 -13.62
C VAL A 95 2.74 18.15 -13.92
N ALA A 96 1.80 18.94 -14.42
CA ALA A 96 2.02 20.36 -14.72
C ALA A 96 2.33 21.19 -13.47
N GLY A 97 1.68 20.90 -12.35
CA GLY A 97 1.91 21.58 -11.07
C GLY A 97 3.20 21.17 -10.33
N ASN A 98 3.88 20.11 -10.80
CA ASN A 98 5.11 19.62 -10.19
C ASN A 98 6.23 19.45 -11.23
N PRO A 99 6.70 20.53 -11.87
CA PRO A 99 7.73 20.48 -12.90
C PRO A 99 9.04 19.89 -12.35
N GLY A 100 9.60 18.94 -13.08
CA GLY A 100 10.85 18.25 -12.72
C GLY A 100 10.68 17.06 -11.77
N ILE A 101 9.48 16.77 -11.32
CA ILE A 101 9.17 15.58 -10.50
C ILE A 101 8.52 14.51 -11.40
N SER A 102 9.12 13.33 -11.43
CA SER A 102 8.50 12.17 -12.08
C SER A 102 7.37 11.63 -11.20
N VAL A 103 6.12 11.79 -11.63
CA VAL A 103 4.95 11.26 -10.92
C VAL A 103 4.79 9.77 -11.25
N PRO A 104 5.04 8.86 -10.30
CA PRO A 104 4.88 7.44 -10.54
C PRO A 104 3.41 7.11 -10.78
N ASN A 105 3.14 6.35 -11.82
CA ASN A 105 1.78 6.03 -12.20
C ASN A 105 1.69 4.66 -12.87
N PHE A 106 0.47 4.09 -12.87
CA PHE A 106 0.13 2.88 -13.61
C PHE A 106 -1.19 3.14 -14.34
N ARG A 107 -1.18 3.01 -15.66
CA ARG A 107 -2.41 3.12 -16.43
C ARG A 107 -3.34 1.94 -16.11
N VAL A 108 -4.57 2.24 -15.79
CA VAL A 108 -5.62 1.27 -15.45
C VAL A 108 -6.93 1.66 -16.13
N GLU A 109 -7.91 0.79 -16.09
CA GLU A 109 -9.28 1.18 -16.48
C GLU A 109 -9.77 2.36 -15.63
N GLY A 110 -10.27 3.39 -16.27
CA GLY A 110 -10.73 4.62 -15.62
C GLY A 110 -9.67 5.68 -15.32
N GLY A 111 -8.39 5.47 -15.72
CA GLY A 111 -7.36 6.51 -15.59
C GLY A 111 -5.99 6.05 -15.12
N TYR A 112 -5.43 6.75 -14.15
CA TYR A 112 -4.10 6.50 -13.61
C TYR A 112 -4.14 6.17 -12.12
N LYS A 113 -3.58 5.01 -11.75
CA LYS A 113 -3.38 4.64 -10.36
C LYS A 113 -2.06 5.23 -9.87
N ILE A 114 -2.14 6.07 -8.85
CA ILE A 114 -0.98 6.74 -8.22
C ILE A 114 -0.63 6.02 -6.92
N PRO A 115 0.66 5.71 -6.64
CA PRO A 115 1.06 5.16 -5.35
C PRO A 115 0.78 6.16 -4.21
N ALA A 116 -0.12 5.80 -3.29
CA ALA A 116 -0.41 6.64 -2.13
C ALA A 116 0.84 6.88 -1.26
N ALA A 117 1.75 5.91 -1.19
CA ALA A 117 3.05 6.08 -0.52
C ALA A 117 3.84 7.26 -1.06
N TRP A 118 3.85 7.46 -2.38
CA TRP A 118 4.54 8.58 -3.01
C TRP A 118 3.86 9.92 -2.66
N LEU A 119 2.53 10.00 -2.71
CA LEU A 119 1.78 11.21 -2.35
C LEU A 119 2.07 11.62 -0.90
N ILE A 120 2.06 10.65 0.02
CA ILE A 120 2.34 10.86 1.45
C ILE A 120 3.78 11.30 1.67
N ASP A 121 4.75 10.68 0.98
CA ASP A 121 6.18 11.04 1.03
C ASP A 121 6.41 12.47 0.51
N GLN A 122 5.78 12.84 -0.62
CA GLN A 122 5.85 14.19 -1.19
C GLN A 122 5.24 15.28 -0.29
N CYS A 123 4.37 14.91 0.63
CA CYS A 123 3.84 15.81 1.67
C CYS A 123 4.71 15.86 2.94
N GLY A 124 5.86 15.16 2.96
CA GLY A 124 6.80 15.19 4.08
C GLY A 124 6.42 14.31 5.27
N TRP A 125 5.45 13.40 5.11
CA TRP A 125 4.98 12.56 6.22
C TRP A 125 5.86 11.35 6.52
N LYS A 126 6.73 10.94 5.61
CA LYS A 126 7.61 9.78 5.80
C LYS A 126 8.52 9.95 7.01
N GLY A 127 8.39 9.06 8.00
CA GLY A 127 9.15 9.14 9.24
C GLY A 127 8.65 10.19 10.24
N TYR A 128 7.57 10.92 9.92
CA TYR A 128 6.97 11.86 10.86
C TYR A 128 6.28 11.13 12.01
N GLY A 129 6.44 11.64 13.23
CA GLY A 129 5.78 11.12 14.42
C GLY A 129 5.19 12.25 15.27
N GLU A 130 4.06 11.96 15.89
CA GLU A 130 3.43 12.84 16.89
C GLU A 130 2.73 12.00 17.97
N GLY A 131 2.88 12.41 19.23
CA GLY A 131 2.34 11.64 20.36
C GLY A 131 2.86 10.20 20.34
N ASN A 132 1.95 9.24 20.31
CA ASN A 132 2.26 7.81 20.31
C ASN A 132 2.17 7.16 18.90
N VAL A 133 1.93 7.94 17.84
CA VAL A 133 1.77 7.45 16.46
C VAL A 133 2.84 8.01 15.54
N ALA A 134 3.20 7.25 14.51
CA ALA A 134 4.14 7.71 13.49
C ALA A 134 3.83 7.10 12.12
N VAL A 135 4.29 7.76 11.06
CA VAL A 135 4.39 7.21 9.71
C VAL A 135 5.71 6.47 9.59
N TRP A 136 5.67 5.22 9.15
CA TRP A 136 6.88 4.39 9.09
C TRP A 136 7.90 4.94 8.10
N HIS A 137 9.14 5.08 8.55
CA HIS A 137 10.22 5.72 7.81
C HIS A 137 10.69 4.98 6.54
N LEU A 138 10.37 3.68 6.40
CA LEU A 138 10.70 2.88 5.21
C LEU A 138 9.52 2.70 4.27
N GLN A 139 8.29 2.93 4.74
CA GLN A 139 7.07 2.78 3.96
C GLN A 139 5.99 3.76 4.41
N PRO A 140 5.82 4.91 3.72
CA PRO A 140 4.89 5.96 4.14
C PRO A 140 3.41 5.55 4.19
N LEU A 141 3.04 4.42 3.59
CA LEU A 141 1.68 3.87 3.71
C LEU A 141 1.36 3.27 5.09
N VAL A 142 2.35 3.08 5.95
CA VAL A 142 2.18 2.37 7.21
C VAL A 142 2.20 3.35 8.37
N ILE A 143 1.08 3.44 9.08
CA ILE A 143 0.98 4.13 10.37
C ILE A 143 1.31 3.10 11.44
N VAL A 144 2.21 3.46 12.34
CA VAL A 144 2.73 2.61 13.43
C VAL A 144 2.40 3.17 14.80
N ASN A 145 2.33 2.26 15.79
CA ASN A 145 2.21 2.56 17.22
C ASN A 145 3.50 2.07 17.92
N PRO A 146 4.61 2.84 17.88
CA PRO A 146 5.93 2.37 18.28
C PRO A 146 6.00 1.88 19.73
N GLU A 147 5.37 2.62 20.63
CA GLU A 147 5.37 2.35 22.07
C GLU A 147 4.16 1.54 22.55
N ARG A 148 3.26 1.13 21.65
CA ARG A 148 2.01 0.44 21.95
C ARG A 148 1.06 1.23 22.88
N LYS A 149 1.16 2.55 22.85
CA LYS A 149 0.40 3.46 23.72
C LYS A 149 -0.61 4.33 22.95
N ALA A 150 -0.60 4.25 21.62
CA ALA A 150 -1.48 5.05 20.79
C ALA A 150 -2.95 4.72 21.05
N SER A 151 -3.75 5.76 21.23
CA SER A 151 -5.21 5.66 21.20
C SER A 151 -5.73 5.62 19.77
N PRO A 152 -6.96 5.10 19.54
CA PRO A 152 -7.61 5.20 18.23
C PRO A 152 -7.72 6.65 17.74
N ASP A 153 -7.99 7.60 18.61
CA ASP A 153 -8.12 9.02 18.25
C ASP A 153 -6.82 9.62 17.74
N GLU A 154 -5.67 9.24 18.29
CA GLU A 154 -4.35 9.67 17.79
C GLU A 154 -4.12 9.14 16.37
N VAL A 155 -4.49 7.88 16.10
CA VAL A 155 -4.36 7.29 14.76
C VAL A 155 -5.25 8.01 13.77
N ILE A 156 -6.52 8.25 14.11
CA ILE A 156 -7.50 8.96 13.28
C ILE A 156 -7.07 10.42 13.05
N SER A 157 -6.52 11.07 14.07
CA SER A 157 -5.99 12.43 13.93
C SER A 157 -4.87 12.50 12.90
N LEU A 158 -3.88 11.59 12.99
CA LEU A 158 -2.77 11.53 12.03
C LEU A 158 -3.27 11.17 10.62
N GLU A 159 -4.18 10.21 10.49
CA GLU A 159 -4.85 9.86 9.23
C GLU A 159 -5.45 11.09 8.57
N ASN A 160 -6.27 11.86 9.31
CA ASN A 160 -6.95 13.04 8.79
C ASN A 160 -5.95 14.13 8.34
N LYS A 161 -4.88 14.36 9.09
CA LYS A 161 -3.80 15.30 8.70
C LYS A 161 -3.16 14.90 7.39
N ILE A 162 -2.89 13.61 7.19
CA ILE A 162 -2.33 13.08 5.95
C ILE A 162 -3.31 13.29 4.79
N ILE A 163 -4.60 12.96 4.97
CA ILE A 163 -5.64 13.15 3.94
C ILE A 163 -5.74 14.62 3.54
N VAL A 164 -5.80 15.53 4.50
CA VAL A 164 -5.88 16.98 4.24
C VAL A 164 -4.66 17.47 3.48
N SER A 165 -3.46 17.10 3.93
CA SER A 165 -2.20 17.50 3.30
C SER A 165 -2.08 17.03 1.84
N VAL A 166 -2.46 15.77 1.56
CA VAL A 166 -2.45 15.23 0.19
C VAL A 166 -3.52 15.93 -0.68
N ARG A 167 -4.69 16.19 -0.12
CA ARG A 167 -5.76 16.92 -0.83
C ARG A 167 -5.35 18.34 -1.18
N GLU A 168 -4.73 19.05 -0.25
CA GLU A 168 -4.25 20.42 -0.47
C GLU A 168 -3.16 20.50 -1.52
N LYS A 169 -2.22 19.56 -1.51
CA LYS A 169 -1.08 19.57 -2.44
C LYS A 169 -1.41 19.03 -3.82
N PHE A 170 -2.25 18.00 -3.92
CA PHE A 170 -2.46 17.24 -5.16
C PHE A 170 -3.92 17.24 -5.65
N GLY A 171 -4.87 17.78 -4.88
CA GLY A 171 -6.29 17.68 -5.18
C GLY A 171 -6.87 16.26 -5.01
N ILE A 172 -6.11 15.34 -4.42
CA ILE A 172 -6.48 13.92 -4.26
C ILE A 172 -6.92 13.65 -2.82
N THR A 173 -8.12 13.10 -2.63
CA THR A 173 -8.56 12.60 -1.33
C THR A 173 -8.19 11.12 -1.19
N LEU A 174 -7.29 10.81 -0.25
CA LEU A 174 -6.94 9.43 0.06
C LEU A 174 -8.10 8.72 0.77
N THR A 175 -8.28 7.44 0.44
CA THR A 175 -9.27 6.58 1.09
C THR A 175 -8.57 5.56 1.97
N PRO A 176 -8.90 5.49 3.27
CA PRO A 176 -8.39 4.44 4.15
C PRO A 176 -8.76 3.05 3.65
N GLU A 177 -7.87 2.09 3.82
CA GLU A 177 -8.15 0.67 3.62
C GLU A 177 -8.58 -0.01 4.93
N VAL A 178 -8.08 0.52 6.04
CA VAL A 178 -8.45 0.09 7.39
C VAL A 178 -9.89 0.47 7.70
N GLU A 179 -10.55 -0.36 8.48
CA GLU A 179 -11.90 -0.09 8.98
C GLU A 179 -11.82 0.42 10.41
N HIS A 180 -12.50 1.54 10.66
CA HIS A 180 -12.73 2.02 12.03
C HIS A 180 -13.93 1.28 12.61
N ILE A 181 -13.79 0.71 13.81
CA ILE A 181 -14.80 -0.09 14.50
C ILE A 181 -15.25 0.66 15.77
#